data_e659fdfab28854384be03a6f75bf449c
#
_entry.id   e659fdfab28854384be03a6f75bf449c
#
_cell.length_a   1.000
_cell.length_b   1.000
_cell.length_c   1.000
_cell.angle_alpha   90.00
_cell.angle_beta   90.00
_cell.angle_gamma   90.00
#
_symmetry.space_group_name_H-M   'P 1'
#
loop_
_entity.id
_entity.type
_entity.pdbx_description
1 polymer ?
#
loop_
_entity_poly.entity_id
_entity_poly.type
_entity_poly.pdbx_seq_one_letter_code
_entity_poly.pdbx_strand_id
1 'polypeptide(L)'
;APTQVSYDRQLNKSCITVVQGNVELGNIKLKNISIKHISDAYEQWLKVGRRTANLRAAILNVVFKYAMQKEITHKNPINHLTRKADGVRSVKWSRNDVKKFLSVAYADFRWRSIGLITHMSYDWAQRVGDMRNLKWKSINFDEKRLDIVQSKRGAEVHLPISDNLIKMLRQQEKDFGFQEYVAPRVRPIAQ
;
A
#
# COMPACT_ATOMS: atom_id res chain seq x y z
N ALA A 1 2.65 6.59 -12.20
CA ALA A 1 3.03 5.93 -10.92
C ALA A 1 1.77 5.37 -10.24
N PRO A 2 1.84 4.26 -9.46
CA PRO A 2 0.66 3.66 -8.82
C PRO A 2 -0.11 4.61 -7.90
N THR A 3 0.57 5.54 -7.25
CA THR A 3 -0.04 6.58 -6.41
C THR A 3 -0.90 7.54 -7.22
N GLN A 4 -0.45 7.97 -8.39
CA GLN A 4 -1.19 8.86 -9.27
C GLN A 4 -2.50 8.21 -9.72
N VAL A 5 -2.45 6.97 -10.22
CA VAL A 5 -3.65 6.20 -10.63
C VAL A 5 -4.65 6.07 -9.48
N SER A 6 -4.15 5.85 -8.25
CA SER A 6 -5.01 5.79 -7.07
C SER A 6 -5.65 7.13 -6.75
N TYR A 7 -4.92 8.23 -6.88
CA TYR A 7 -5.42 9.58 -6.64
C TYR A 7 -6.46 9.98 -7.67
N ASP A 8 -6.18 9.75 -8.96
CA ASP A 8 -7.12 10.03 -10.05
C ASP A 8 -8.45 9.28 -9.85
N ARG A 9 -8.37 7.99 -9.50
CA ARG A 9 -9.57 7.20 -9.20
C ARG A 9 -10.37 7.74 -8.03
N GLN A 10 -9.70 8.18 -6.95
CA GLN A 10 -10.40 8.73 -5.78
C GLN A 10 -10.93 10.13 -6.04
N LEU A 11 -10.23 10.95 -6.81
CA LEU A 11 -10.70 12.27 -7.23
C LEU A 11 -11.97 12.15 -8.08
N ASN A 12 -11.97 11.27 -9.09
CA ASN A 12 -13.14 11.02 -9.93
C ASN A 12 -14.35 10.58 -9.11
N LYS A 13 -14.14 9.65 -8.13
CA LYS A 13 -15.20 9.23 -7.21
C LYS A 13 -15.67 10.35 -6.27
N SER A 14 -14.82 11.33 -5.98
CA SER A 14 -15.23 12.52 -5.23
C SER A 14 -16.06 13.46 -6.09
N CYS A 15 -15.69 13.64 -7.35
CA CYS A 15 -16.39 14.52 -8.29
C CYS A 15 -17.84 14.09 -8.55
N ILE A 16 -18.11 12.79 -8.67
CA ILE A 16 -19.47 12.23 -8.86
C ILE A 16 -20.31 12.13 -7.57
N THR A 17 -19.79 12.57 -6.42
CA THR A 17 -20.55 12.57 -5.17
C THR A 17 -21.61 13.65 -5.20
N VAL A 18 -22.88 13.28 -5.05
CA VAL A 18 -24.01 14.21 -5.02
C VAL A 18 -24.07 14.89 -3.66
N VAL A 19 -24.10 16.20 -3.65
CA VAL A 19 -24.14 17.04 -2.45
C VAL A 19 -25.41 17.88 -2.38
N GLN A 20 -25.52 18.78 -1.41
CA GLN A 20 -26.67 19.66 -1.26
C GLN A 20 -27.05 20.32 -2.60
N GLY A 21 -28.34 20.37 -2.88
CA GLY A 21 -28.89 20.86 -4.15
C GLY A 21 -28.96 19.80 -5.24
N ASN A 22 -28.74 18.53 -4.90
CA ASN A 22 -28.77 17.39 -5.83
C ASN A 22 -27.82 17.53 -7.02
N VAL A 23 -26.65 18.12 -6.77
CA VAL A 23 -25.63 18.40 -7.79
C VAL A 23 -24.37 17.58 -7.47
N GLU A 24 -23.73 17.02 -8.47
CA GLU A 24 -22.42 16.39 -8.30
C GLU A 24 -21.35 17.42 -7.92
N LEU A 25 -20.51 17.08 -6.94
CA LEU A 25 -19.47 17.96 -6.43
C LEU A 25 -18.54 18.50 -7.55
N GLY A 26 -18.23 17.64 -8.54
CA GLY A 26 -17.39 18.00 -9.68
C GLY A 26 -18.01 19.01 -10.64
N ASN A 27 -19.33 19.19 -10.62
CA ASN A 27 -20.05 20.14 -11.46
C ASN A 27 -20.16 21.52 -10.81
N ILE A 28 -19.74 21.67 -9.55
CA ILE A 28 -19.72 22.96 -8.86
C ILE A 28 -18.39 23.66 -9.15
N LYS A 29 -18.43 24.91 -9.59
CA LYS A 29 -17.21 25.73 -9.75
C LYS A 29 -16.44 25.78 -8.41
N LEU A 30 -15.12 25.59 -8.42
CA LEU A 30 -14.28 25.51 -7.20
C LEU A 30 -14.52 26.66 -6.23
N LYS A 31 -14.66 27.89 -6.74
CA LYS A 31 -14.93 29.10 -5.92
C LYS A 31 -16.28 29.05 -5.18
N ASN A 32 -17.24 28.24 -5.66
CA ASN A 32 -18.58 28.12 -5.11
C ASN A 32 -18.74 26.91 -4.18
N ILE A 33 -17.73 26.04 -4.09
CA ILE A 33 -17.76 24.90 -3.16
C ILE A 33 -17.69 25.43 -1.73
N SER A 34 -18.73 25.16 -0.94
CA SER A 34 -18.85 25.57 0.45
C SER A 34 -18.39 24.47 1.40
N ILE A 35 -18.21 24.85 2.68
CA ILE A 35 -17.94 23.89 3.77
C ILE A 35 -19.06 22.84 3.83
N LYS A 36 -20.31 23.25 3.61
CA LYS A 36 -21.46 22.34 3.67
C LYS A 36 -21.39 21.29 2.56
N HIS A 37 -21.06 21.66 1.33
CA HIS A 37 -20.85 20.70 0.23
C HIS A 37 -19.78 19.66 0.60
N ILE A 38 -18.69 20.07 1.23
CA ILE A 38 -17.61 19.16 1.64
C ILE A 38 -18.05 18.27 2.80
N SER A 39 -18.78 18.80 3.78
CA SER A 39 -19.30 18.02 4.91
C SER A 39 -20.27 16.96 4.43
N ASP A 40 -21.23 17.30 3.57
CA ASP A 40 -22.19 16.36 2.99
C ASP A 40 -21.48 15.24 2.21
N ALA A 41 -20.48 15.60 1.39
CA ALA A 41 -19.67 14.62 0.67
C ALA A 41 -18.89 13.71 1.63
N TYR A 42 -18.28 14.29 2.67
CA TYR A 42 -17.49 13.55 3.64
C TYR A 42 -18.33 12.53 4.43
N GLU A 43 -19.54 12.90 4.83
CA GLU A 43 -20.48 11.99 5.50
C GLU A 43 -20.84 10.80 4.60
N GLN A 44 -21.06 11.02 3.32
CA GLN A 44 -21.30 9.94 2.37
C GLN A 44 -20.06 9.04 2.22
N TRP A 45 -18.86 9.63 2.17
CA TRP A 45 -17.62 8.84 2.08
C TRP A 45 -17.34 8.03 3.34
N LEU A 46 -17.78 8.51 4.51
CA LEU A 46 -17.69 7.76 5.77
C LEU A 46 -18.47 6.46 5.74
N LYS A 47 -19.59 6.38 4.99
CA LYS A 47 -20.34 5.14 4.78
C LYS A 47 -19.53 4.08 4.02
N VAL A 48 -18.59 4.51 3.17
CA VAL A 48 -17.66 3.61 2.47
C VAL A 48 -16.50 3.18 3.38
N GLY A 49 -16.06 4.07 4.28
CA GLY A 49 -15.01 3.81 5.27
C GLY A 49 -14.19 5.06 5.58
N ARG A 50 -13.76 5.17 6.84
CA ARG A 50 -13.01 6.34 7.36
C ARG A 50 -11.75 6.64 6.56
N ARG A 51 -10.94 5.60 6.29
CA ARG A 51 -9.70 5.76 5.50
C ARG A 51 -9.97 6.31 4.09
N THR A 52 -11.03 5.85 3.44
CA THR A 52 -11.43 6.35 2.11
C THR A 52 -11.89 7.80 2.19
N ALA A 53 -12.70 8.15 3.19
CA ALA A 53 -13.17 9.52 3.40
C ALA A 53 -11.98 10.47 3.64
N ASN A 54 -11.07 10.10 4.55
CA ASN A 54 -9.88 10.88 4.85
C ASN A 54 -8.94 11.05 3.63
N LEU A 55 -8.78 9.99 2.82
CA LEU A 55 -7.99 10.05 1.59
C LEU A 55 -8.60 11.00 0.57
N ARG A 56 -9.91 10.93 0.34
CA ARG A 56 -10.61 11.84 -0.58
C ARG A 56 -10.51 13.29 -0.12
N ALA A 57 -10.73 13.55 1.17
CA ALA A 57 -10.54 14.88 1.74
C ALA A 57 -9.08 15.37 1.61
N ALA A 58 -8.09 14.50 1.77
CA ALA A 58 -6.69 14.86 1.56
C ALA A 58 -6.38 15.22 0.10
N ILE A 59 -6.93 14.47 -0.85
CA ILE A 59 -6.76 14.74 -2.29
C ILE A 59 -7.41 16.08 -2.66
N LEU A 60 -8.65 16.33 -2.23
CA LEU A 60 -9.31 17.61 -2.48
C LEU A 60 -8.55 18.78 -1.83
N ASN A 61 -7.95 18.59 -0.66
CA ASN A 61 -7.10 19.62 -0.05
C ASN A 61 -5.90 19.98 -0.94
N VAL A 62 -5.30 19.02 -1.64
CA VAL A 62 -4.24 19.29 -2.62
C VAL A 62 -4.79 20.09 -3.80
N VAL A 63 -5.96 19.71 -4.34
CA VAL A 63 -6.62 20.43 -5.43
C VAL A 63 -6.92 21.89 -5.04
N PHE A 64 -7.50 22.12 -3.86
CA PHE A 64 -7.79 23.48 -3.39
C PHE A 64 -6.54 24.31 -3.14
N LYS A 65 -5.47 23.71 -2.57
CA LYS A 65 -4.19 24.39 -2.41
C LYS A 65 -3.61 24.84 -3.76
N TYR A 66 -3.64 23.96 -4.74
CA TYR A 66 -3.20 24.30 -6.09
C TYR A 66 -4.07 25.40 -6.72
N ALA A 67 -5.39 25.31 -6.57
CA ALA A 67 -6.32 26.32 -7.07
C ALA A 67 -6.10 27.71 -6.41
N MET A 68 -5.75 27.73 -5.11
CA MET A 68 -5.37 28.96 -4.41
C MET A 68 -4.05 29.54 -4.96
N GLN A 69 -3.04 28.70 -5.21
CA GLN A 69 -1.77 29.14 -5.83
C GLN A 69 -1.96 29.71 -7.23
N LYS A 70 -3.02 29.26 -7.95
CA LYS A 70 -3.39 29.75 -9.27
C LYS A 70 -4.45 30.86 -9.24
N GLU A 71 -4.77 31.39 -8.08
CA GLU A 71 -5.76 32.47 -7.86
C GLU A 71 -7.17 32.15 -8.39
N ILE A 72 -7.47 30.84 -8.61
CA ILE A 72 -8.79 30.36 -9.03
C ILE A 72 -9.81 30.51 -7.90
N THR A 73 -9.36 30.37 -6.65
CA THR A 73 -10.16 30.54 -5.43
C THR A 73 -9.29 31.10 -4.30
N HIS A 74 -9.89 31.86 -3.39
CA HIS A 74 -9.22 32.34 -2.19
C HIS A 74 -9.57 31.54 -0.94
N LYS A 75 -10.39 30.48 -1.06
CA LYS A 75 -10.88 29.69 0.07
C LYS A 75 -10.61 28.21 -0.16
N ASN A 76 -10.22 27.53 0.92
CA ASN A 76 -10.11 26.07 0.98
C ASN A 76 -11.11 25.54 2.01
N PRO A 77 -12.29 25.06 1.59
CA PRO A 77 -13.30 24.58 2.53
C PRO A 77 -12.88 23.33 3.31
N ILE A 78 -11.87 22.59 2.84
CA ILE A 78 -11.34 21.40 3.53
C ILE A 78 -10.65 21.76 4.84
N ASN A 79 -10.13 22.98 4.98
CA ASN A 79 -9.46 23.42 6.22
C ASN A 79 -10.41 23.42 7.43
N HIS A 80 -11.71 23.55 7.19
CA HIS A 80 -12.74 23.58 8.23
C HIS A 80 -13.40 22.21 8.46
N LEU A 81 -12.96 21.17 7.73
CA LEU A 81 -13.49 19.83 7.88
C LEU A 81 -12.88 19.12 9.08
N THR A 82 -13.71 18.77 10.08
CA THR A 82 -13.30 17.90 11.18
C THR A 82 -13.27 16.45 10.71
N ARG A 83 -12.07 15.91 10.48
CA ARG A 83 -11.90 14.53 10.03
C ARG A 83 -12.01 13.56 11.20
N LYS A 84 -12.71 12.44 10.98
CA LYS A 84 -12.73 11.34 11.97
C LYS A 84 -11.38 10.61 11.93
N ALA A 85 -10.80 10.38 13.12
CA ALA A 85 -9.56 9.63 13.21
C ALA A 85 -9.69 8.22 12.65
N ASP A 86 -8.68 7.78 11.90
CA ASP A 86 -8.58 6.39 11.49
C ASP A 86 -8.38 5.51 12.72
N GLY A 87 -9.07 4.37 12.77
CA GLY A 87 -8.86 3.40 13.84
C GLY A 87 -7.43 2.84 13.79
N VAL A 88 -6.79 2.75 14.94
CA VAL A 88 -5.50 2.09 15.06
C VAL A 88 -5.72 0.58 15.04
N ARG A 89 -5.02 -0.13 14.15
CA ARG A 89 -5.04 -1.59 14.15
C ARG A 89 -4.31 -2.09 15.40
N SER A 90 -5.04 -2.67 16.33
CA SER A 90 -4.51 -3.15 17.61
C SER A 90 -3.82 -4.52 17.51
N VAL A 91 -4.16 -5.32 16.50
CA VAL A 91 -3.62 -6.68 16.33
C VAL A 91 -2.18 -6.62 15.82
N LYS A 92 -1.26 -7.11 16.63
CA LYS A 92 0.15 -7.30 16.29
C LYS A 92 0.45 -8.80 16.28
N TRP A 93 1.20 -9.25 15.29
CA TRP A 93 1.66 -10.63 15.24
C TRP A 93 2.76 -10.85 16.29
N SER A 94 2.57 -11.84 17.12
CA SER A 94 3.62 -12.35 18.01
C SER A 94 4.61 -13.21 17.23
N ARG A 95 5.76 -13.52 17.84
CA ARG A 95 6.70 -14.50 17.26
C ARG A 95 6.05 -15.87 17.03
N ASN A 96 5.13 -16.27 17.91
CA ASN A 96 4.42 -17.54 17.77
C ASN A 96 3.44 -17.51 16.59
N ASP A 97 2.77 -16.38 16.32
CA ASP A 97 1.89 -16.24 15.18
C ASP A 97 2.69 -16.35 13.88
N VAL A 98 3.86 -15.70 13.81
CA VAL A 98 4.77 -15.81 12.66
C VAL A 98 5.23 -17.26 12.47
N LYS A 99 5.67 -17.95 13.52
CA LYS A 99 6.09 -19.35 13.45
C LYS A 99 4.97 -20.27 12.96
N LYS A 100 3.77 -20.13 13.51
CA LYS A 100 2.58 -20.90 13.09
C LYS A 100 2.24 -20.63 11.62
N PHE A 101 2.25 -19.35 11.21
CA PHE A 101 2.00 -19.00 9.83
C PHE A 101 3.03 -19.62 8.88
N LEU A 102 4.32 -19.50 9.21
CA LEU A 102 5.39 -20.06 8.38
C LEU A 102 5.34 -21.59 8.32
N SER A 103 5.00 -22.28 9.42
CA SER A 103 4.86 -23.74 9.40
C SER A 103 3.77 -24.20 8.43
N VAL A 104 2.63 -23.51 8.39
CA VAL A 104 1.54 -23.81 7.46
C VAL A 104 1.94 -23.44 6.02
N ALA A 105 2.51 -22.26 5.83
CA ALA A 105 2.86 -21.77 4.49
C ALA A 105 3.98 -22.58 3.84
N TYR A 106 4.91 -23.13 4.60
CA TYR A 106 6.00 -23.95 4.09
C TYR A 106 5.62 -25.44 3.90
N ALA A 107 4.56 -25.91 4.53
CA ALA A 107 4.05 -27.25 4.34
C ALA A 107 3.38 -27.46 2.96
N ASP A 108 2.92 -26.40 2.31
CA ASP A 108 2.25 -26.45 1.01
C ASP A 108 3.00 -25.59 -0.01
N PHE A 109 3.41 -26.22 -1.10
CA PHE A 109 4.11 -25.56 -2.21
C PHE A 109 3.39 -24.31 -2.73
N ARG A 110 2.06 -24.32 -2.77
CA ARG A 110 1.23 -23.20 -3.25
C ARG A 110 1.37 -21.93 -2.39
N TRP A 111 1.63 -22.10 -1.09
CA TRP A 111 1.75 -21.00 -0.13
C TRP A 111 3.18 -20.62 0.19
N ARG A 112 4.14 -21.42 -0.26
CA ARG A 112 5.57 -21.24 0.07
C ARG A 112 6.11 -19.86 -0.31
N SER A 113 5.76 -19.34 -1.48
CA SER A 113 6.17 -17.98 -1.89
C SER A 113 5.63 -16.89 -0.96
N ILE A 114 4.39 -17.03 -0.48
CA ILE A 114 3.81 -16.09 0.49
C ILE A 114 4.51 -16.24 1.85
N GLY A 115 4.78 -17.47 2.27
CA GLY A 115 5.57 -17.76 3.47
C GLY A 115 6.94 -17.11 3.40
N LEU A 116 7.63 -17.25 2.28
CA LEU A 116 8.96 -16.70 2.07
C LEU A 116 8.96 -15.15 2.07
N ILE A 117 8.00 -14.51 1.40
CA ILE A 117 7.83 -13.05 1.45
C ILE A 117 7.62 -12.58 2.89
N THR A 118 6.80 -13.29 3.65
CA THR A 118 6.52 -12.94 5.06
C THR A 118 7.77 -13.12 5.92
N HIS A 119 8.50 -14.24 5.75
CA HIS A 119 9.74 -14.53 6.47
C HIS A 119 10.80 -13.46 6.20
N MET A 120 11.07 -13.16 4.94
CA MET A 120 12.00 -12.10 4.51
C MET A 120 11.59 -10.73 5.06
N SER A 121 10.29 -10.40 5.00
CA SER A 121 9.81 -9.11 5.53
C SER A 121 9.97 -9.02 7.05
N TYR A 122 9.82 -10.15 7.76
CA TYR A 122 9.96 -10.22 9.21
C TYR A 122 11.42 -10.14 9.65
N ASP A 123 12.29 -10.97 9.07
CA ASP A 123 13.71 -11.05 9.44
C ASP A 123 14.46 -9.76 9.10
N TRP A 124 14.17 -9.18 7.95
CA TRP A 124 14.88 -8.02 7.44
C TRP A 124 14.16 -6.69 7.69
N ALA A 125 12.97 -6.69 8.30
CA ALA A 125 12.14 -5.50 8.50
C ALA A 125 11.94 -4.69 7.20
N GLN A 126 11.94 -5.36 6.04
CA GLN A 126 11.77 -4.72 4.74
C GLN A 126 10.29 -4.68 4.34
N ARG A 127 9.97 -3.76 3.41
CA ARG A 127 8.60 -3.65 2.91
C ARG A 127 8.22 -4.91 2.14
N VAL A 128 7.00 -5.38 2.35
CA VAL A 128 6.43 -6.52 1.62
C VAL A 128 6.54 -6.35 0.10
N GLY A 129 6.40 -5.12 -0.40
CA GLY A 129 6.57 -4.81 -1.83
C GLY A 129 7.98 -5.06 -2.36
N ASP A 130 9.01 -4.73 -1.57
CA ASP A 130 10.39 -4.97 -1.93
C ASP A 130 10.70 -6.46 -1.91
N MET A 131 10.22 -7.19 -0.89
CA MET A 131 10.39 -8.65 -0.79
C MET A 131 9.64 -9.42 -1.88
N ARG A 132 8.45 -8.97 -2.25
CA ARG A 132 7.70 -9.56 -3.38
C ARG A 132 8.43 -9.43 -4.72
N ASN A 133 9.15 -8.34 -4.89
CA ASN A 133 9.88 -8.03 -6.13
C ASN A 133 11.38 -8.35 -6.02
N LEU A 134 11.78 -9.10 -4.98
CA LEU A 134 13.17 -9.47 -4.78
C LEU A 134 13.65 -10.41 -5.89
N LYS A 135 14.82 -10.13 -6.43
CA LYS A 135 15.46 -10.93 -7.48
C LYS A 135 16.61 -11.77 -6.90
N TRP A 136 16.88 -12.92 -7.50
CA TRP A 136 17.97 -13.80 -7.08
C TRP A 136 19.33 -13.10 -7.04
N LYS A 137 19.60 -12.21 -7.99
CA LYS A 137 20.86 -11.46 -8.05
C LYS A 137 21.14 -10.58 -6.82
N SER A 138 20.12 -10.30 -6.01
CA SER A 138 20.26 -9.54 -4.75
C SER A 138 20.65 -10.40 -3.56
N ILE A 139 20.75 -11.73 -3.73
CA ILE A 139 21.10 -12.67 -2.68
C ILE A 139 22.51 -13.18 -2.91
N ASN A 140 23.41 -12.84 -2.01
CA ASN A 140 24.74 -13.42 -1.96
C ASN A 140 24.72 -14.59 -0.95
N PHE A 141 24.67 -15.81 -1.48
CA PHE A 141 24.60 -17.00 -0.65
C PHE A 141 25.94 -17.33 0.06
N ASP A 142 27.06 -16.96 -0.54
CA ASP A 142 28.38 -17.27 0.01
C ASP A 142 28.68 -16.38 1.23
N GLU A 143 28.34 -15.09 1.12
CA GLU A 143 28.48 -14.13 2.22
C GLU A 143 27.24 -14.11 3.13
N LYS A 144 26.21 -14.90 2.85
CA LYS A 144 24.89 -14.87 3.53
C LYS A 144 24.36 -13.47 3.68
N ARG A 145 24.36 -12.70 2.59
CA ARG A 145 24.00 -11.28 2.56
C ARG A 145 22.93 -10.97 1.52
N LEU A 146 22.02 -10.10 1.88
CA LEU A 146 21.06 -9.47 0.98
C LEU A 146 21.57 -8.08 0.59
N ASP A 147 21.60 -7.79 -0.70
CA ASP A 147 21.96 -6.48 -1.25
C ASP A 147 20.80 -5.93 -2.07
N ILE A 148 20.12 -4.90 -1.56
CA ILE A 148 18.95 -4.31 -2.23
C ILE A 148 18.97 -2.78 -2.22
N VAL A 149 18.33 -2.20 -3.24
CA VAL A 149 17.95 -0.78 -3.25
C VAL A 149 16.46 -0.68 -2.93
N GLN A 150 16.12 0.00 -1.84
CA GLN A 150 14.73 0.15 -1.40
C GLN A 150 13.92 0.97 -2.39
N SER A 151 12.78 0.43 -2.88
CA SER A 151 11.96 1.02 -3.94
C SER A 151 11.41 2.42 -3.61
N LYS A 152 11.15 2.72 -2.33
CA LYS A 152 10.53 3.99 -1.91
C LYS A 152 11.53 5.13 -1.65
N ARG A 153 12.74 4.80 -1.19
CA ARG A 153 13.74 5.79 -0.75
C ARG A 153 15.00 5.79 -1.60
N GLY A 154 15.20 4.78 -2.44
CA GLY A 154 16.44 4.60 -3.19
C GLY A 154 17.67 4.27 -2.32
N ALA A 155 17.46 3.94 -1.04
CA ALA A 155 18.54 3.62 -0.14
C ALA A 155 19.08 2.21 -0.42
N GLU A 156 20.39 2.08 -0.52
CA GLU A 156 21.08 0.80 -0.55
C GLU A 156 21.09 0.20 0.85
N VAL A 157 20.83 -1.09 0.94
CA VAL A 157 20.75 -1.82 2.20
C VAL A 157 21.42 -3.17 2.05
N HIS A 158 22.32 -3.48 2.99
CA HIS A 158 23.04 -4.74 3.11
C HIS A 158 22.63 -5.42 4.42
N LEU A 159 22.04 -6.60 4.34
CA LEU A 159 21.49 -7.28 5.51
C LEU A 159 21.99 -8.73 5.58
N PRO A 160 22.33 -9.24 6.78
CA PRO A 160 22.67 -10.64 6.96
C PRO A 160 21.42 -11.52 6.76
N ILE A 161 21.67 -12.73 6.27
CA ILE A 161 20.61 -13.73 6.09
C ILE A 161 20.76 -14.79 7.16
N SER A 162 19.69 -15.05 7.93
CA SER A 162 19.68 -16.09 8.96
C SER A 162 19.81 -17.50 8.35
N ASP A 163 20.41 -18.45 9.09
CA ASP A 163 20.58 -19.83 8.61
C ASP A 163 19.25 -20.51 8.26
N ASN A 164 18.19 -20.19 9.01
CA ASN A 164 16.85 -20.69 8.71
C ASN A 164 16.32 -20.16 7.37
N LEU A 165 16.52 -18.87 7.11
CA LEU A 165 16.09 -18.26 5.85
C LEU A 165 16.96 -18.74 4.68
N ILE A 166 18.28 -18.96 4.88
CA ILE A 166 19.17 -19.56 3.87
C ILE A 166 18.65 -20.94 3.44
N LYS A 167 18.27 -21.80 4.38
CA LYS A 167 17.71 -23.12 4.03
C LYS A 167 16.49 -23.02 3.12
N MET A 168 15.58 -22.10 3.46
CA MET A 168 14.36 -21.90 2.66
C MET A 168 14.66 -21.28 1.31
N LEU A 169 15.60 -20.32 1.22
CA LEU A 169 16.04 -19.72 -0.02
C LEU A 169 16.72 -20.73 -0.94
N ARG A 170 17.58 -21.61 -0.40
CA ARG A 170 18.22 -22.68 -1.18
C ARG A 170 17.18 -23.69 -1.72
N GLN A 171 16.18 -24.04 -0.92
CA GLN A 171 15.08 -24.90 -1.40
C GLN A 171 14.27 -24.19 -2.51
N GLN A 172 13.99 -22.91 -2.31
CA GLN A 172 13.27 -22.12 -3.29
C GLN A 172 14.06 -21.95 -4.61
N GLU A 173 15.39 -21.80 -4.52
CA GLU A 173 16.28 -21.69 -5.68
C GLU A 173 16.27 -22.97 -6.52
N LYS A 174 16.25 -24.16 -5.88
CA LYS A 174 16.15 -25.44 -6.60
C LYS A 174 14.87 -25.52 -7.44
N ASP A 175 13.77 -25.00 -6.92
CA ASP A 175 12.47 -25.11 -7.58
C ASP A 175 12.18 -23.95 -8.55
N PHE A 176 12.72 -22.76 -8.30
CA PHE A 176 12.40 -21.53 -9.01
C PHE A 176 13.62 -20.68 -9.43
N GLY A 177 14.83 -21.20 -9.31
CA GLY A 177 16.07 -20.48 -9.68
C GLY A 177 16.17 -20.11 -11.17
N PHE A 178 15.39 -20.78 -12.02
CA PHE A 178 15.27 -20.46 -13.45
C PHE A 178 14.47 -19.17 -13.72
N GLN A 179 13.80 -18.63 -12.70
CA GLN A 179 13.05 -17.37 -12.79
C GLN A 179 13.84 -16.22 -12.17
N GLU A 180 13.54 -15.01 -12.57
CA GLU A 180 14.22 -13.81 -12.07
C GLU A 180 13.91 -13.50 -10.59
N TYR A 181 12.69 -13.80 -10.14
CA TYR A 181 12.17 -13.43 -8.81
C TYR A 181 12.25 -14.59 -7.82
N VAL A 182 12.63 -14.27 -6.58
CA VAL A 182 12.78 -15.23 -5.48
C VAL A 182 11.45 -15.87 -5.07
N ALA A 183 10.37 -15.09 -5.07
CA ALA A 183 9.05 -15.54 -4.64
C ALA A 183 8.00 -15.31 -5.73
N PRO A 184 8.01 -16.10 -6.81
CA PRO A 184 7.06 -15.99 -7.90
C PRO A 184 5.65 -16.33 -7.44
N ARG A 185 4.65 -15.78 -8.13
CA ARG A 185 3.25 -16.14 -7.91
C ARG A 185 2.98 -17.53 -8.50
N VAL A 186 2.74 -18.49 -7.62
CA VAL A 186 2.26 -19.81 -8.03
C VAL A 186 0.75 -19.70 -8.30
N ARG A 187 0.32 -20.00 -9.54
CA ARG A 187 -1.10 -20.13 -9.88
C ARG A 187 -1.43 -21.62 -9.96
N PRO A 188 -2.53 -22.11 -9.36
CA PRO A 188 -3.04 -23.43 -9.68
C PRO A 188 -3.32 -23.47 -11.18
N ILE A 189 -2.87 -24.53 -11.85
CA ILE A 189 -3.33 -24.83 -13.21
C ILE A 189 -4.81 -25.17 -13.05
N ALA A 190 -5.69 -24.41 -13.72
CA ALA A 190 -7.10 -24.79 -13.81
C ALA A 190 -7.17 -26.17 -14.46
N GLN A 191 -7.69 -27.15 -13.71
CA GLN A 191 -8.02 -28.47 -14.25
C GLN A 191 -9.28 -28.37 -15.10
#